data_8cd292f1aa4c117f6249282231575d32
#
_entry.id   8cd292f1aa4c117f6249282231575d32
#
_cell.length_a   1.000
_cell.length_b   1.000
_cell.length_c   1.000
_cell.angle_alpha   90.00
_cell.angle_beta   90.00
_cell.angle_gamma   90.00
#
_symmetry.space_group_name_H-M   'P 1'
#
loop_
_entity.id
_entity.type
_entity.pdbx_description
1 polymer ?
#
loop_
_entity_poly.entity_id
_entity_poly.type
_entity_poly.pdbx_seq_one_letter_code
_entity_poly.pdbx_strand_id
1 'polypeptide(L)'
;PLDTNLPNELGLLAKTFNQMSSELHKLYRSLEASVEEKTRDLHEAKRRLEVLYQCSQALNTSQIDVHCFRHILQIVRDNEAAEYLELNVGENWRISEGQPNPELPMQILPVTMQETVYGELHWQNSHVSSSEPLLNSVSSMLGRGLYFNQAQKHFQQLLLMEERATIARELHDSLAQVLSYLRIQLTLLKRSIPEDNATAQSIMADFSQ
;
A
#
# COMPACT_ATOMS: atom_id res chain seq x y z
N PRO A 1 38.15 -13.11 -47.97
CA PRO A 1 37.78 -12.54 -49.28
C PRO A 1 38.48 -13.33 -50.40
N LEU A 2 37.72 -13.64 -51.45
CA LEU A 2 38.26 -14.24 -52.67
C LEU A 2 38.90 -13.17 -53.53
N ASP A 3 39.96 -13.57 -54.29
CA ASP A 3 40.62 -12.67 -55.22
C ASP A 3 39.68 -12.28 -56.36
N THR A 4 39.45 -10.96 -56.54
CA THR A 4 38.54 -10.41 -57.55
C THR A 4 39.22 -10.02 -58.84
N ASN A 5 40.55 -10.14 -58.93
CA ASN A 5 41.35 -9.77 -60.09
C ASN A 5 41.45 -10.83 -61.22
N LEU A 6 40.69 -11.93 -61.05
CA LEU A 6 40.64 -12.94 -62.12
C LEU A 6 39.84 -12.45 -63.32
N PRO A 7 40.33 -12.66 -64.55
CA PRO A 7 39.59 -12.29 -65.75
C PRO A 7 38.39 -13.21 -65.96
N ASN A 8 37.27 -12.62 -66.45
CA ASN A 8 36.03 -13.35 -66.79
C ASN A 8 35.09 -13.72 -65.68
N GLU A 9 34.28 -14.73 -65.86
CA GLU A 9 33.17 -15.20 -65.02
C GLU A 9 33.57 -15.54 -63.59
N LEU A 10 34.81 -15.99 -63.38
CA LEU A 10 35.38 -16.29 -62.05
C LEU A 10 35.56 -15.03 -61.18
N GLY A 11 35.98 -13.90 -61.78
CA GLY A 11 36.10 -12.63 -61.06
C GLY A 11 34.74 -12.09 -60.64
N LEU A 12 33.72 -12.22 -61.51
CA LEU A 12 32.34 -11.83 -61.17
C LEU A 12 31.77 -12.69 -60.01
N LEU A 13 32.00 -14.00 -60.05
CA LEU A 13 31.58 -14.94 -59.02
C LEU A 13 32.25 -14.60 -57.68
N ALA A 14 33.57 -14.33 -57.68
CA ALA A 14 34.31 -13.96 -56.48
C ALA A 14 33.79 -12.63 -55.88
N LYS A 15 33.48 -11.64 -56.71
CA LYS A 15 32.88 -10.38 -56.28
C LYS A 15 31.52 -10.57 -55.63
N THR A 16 30.64 -11.33 -56.29
CA THR A 16 29.30 -11.62 -55.77
C THR A 16 29.37 -12.38 -54.46
N PHE A 17 30.26 -13.38 -54.34
CA PHE A 17 30.48 -14.12 -53.10
C PHE A 17 31.00 -13.23 -51.98
N ASN A 18 31.98 -12.38 -52.24
CA ASN A 18 32.49 -11.43 -51.25
C ASN A 18 31.40 -10.44 -50.80
N GLN A 19 30.57 -9.99 -51.74
CA GLN A 19 29.43 -9.10 -51.41
C GLN A 19 28.41 -9.83 -50.52
N MET A 20 28.00 -11.03 -50.91
CA MET A 20 27.09 -11.86 -50.09
C MET A 20 27.69 -12.14 -48.71
N SER A 21 28.97 -12.50 -48.62
CA SER A 21 29.66 -12.73 -47.36
C SER A 21 29.66 -11.48 -46.47
N SER A 22 29.91 -10.30 -47.08
CA SER A 22 29.88 -9.03 -46.36
C SER A 22 28.45 -8.68 -45.85
N GLU A 23 27.42 -8.87 -46.66
CA GLU A 23 26.03 -8.65 -46.27
C GLU A 23 25.60 -9.60 -45.18
N LEU A 24 25.94 -10.89 -45.32
CA LEU A 24 25.68 -11.90 -44.28
C LEU A 24 26.35 -11.54 -42.96
N HIS A 25 27.59 -11.05 -42.98
CA HIS A 25 28.30 -10.62 -41.78
C HIS A 25 27.67 -9.40 -41.13
N LYS A 26 27.15 -8.45 -41.89
CA LYS A 26 26.42 -7.29 -41.39
C LYS A 26 25.09 -7.73 -40.74
N LEU A 27 24.35 -8.60 -41.40
CA LEU A 27 23.10 -9.15 -40.86
C LEU A 27 23.32 -9.93 -39.54
N TYR A 28 24.41 -10.72 -39.52
CA TYR A 28 24.76 -11.50 -38.33
C TYR A 28 25.06 -10.60 -37.12
N ARG A 29 25.87 -9.56 -37.32
CA ARG A 29 26.16 -8.57 -36.26
C ARG A 29 24.94 -7.79 -35.82
N SER A 30 24.09 -7.41 -36.78
CA SER A 30 22.82 -6.72 -36.46
C SER A 30 21.87 -7.61 -35.66
N LEU A 31 21.77 -8.91 -35.99
CA LEU A 31 20.97 -9.88 -35.26
C LEU A 31 21.53 -10.11 -33.87
N GLU A 32 22.84 -10.28 -33.74
CA GLU A 32 23.51 -10.47 -32.44
C GLU A 32 23.27 -9.28 -31.50
N ALA A 33 23.46 -8.04 -32.00
CA ALA A 33 23.16 -6.84 -31.24
C ALA A 33 21.68 -6.73 -30.84
N SER A 34 20.77 -7.09 -31.75
CA SER A 34 19.33 -7.09 -31.45
C SER A 34 18.94 -8.14 -30.41
N VAL A 35 19.53 -9.34 -30.48
CA VAL A 35 19.31 -10.40 -29.48
C VAL A 35 19.84 -9.97 -28.11
N GLU A 36 21.02 -9.36 -28.06
CA GLU A 36 21.61 -8.87 -26.81
C GLU A 36 20.75 -7.77 -26.18
N GLU A 37 20.30 -6.80 -26.98
CA GLU A 37 19.37 -5.74 -26.54
C GLU A 37 18.07 -6.33 -26.00
N LYS A 38 17.42 -7.23 -26.75
CA LYS A 38 16.16 -7.85 -26.33
C LYS A 38 16.32 -8.74 -25.10
N THR A 39 17.45 -9.40 -24.96
CA THR A 39 17.75 -10.21 -23.77
C THR A 39 17.89 -9.31 -22.53
N ARG A 40 18.57 -8.18 -22.66
CA ARG A 40 18.70 -7.20 -21.59
C ARG A 40 17.33 -6.62 -21.20
N ASP A 41 16.52 -6.18 -22.17
CA ASP A 41 15.17 -5.66 -21.94
C ASP A 41 14.30 -6.69 -21.20
N LEU A 42 14.40 -7.97 -21.59
CA LEU A 42 13.66 -9.06 -20.95
C LEU A 42 14.10 -9.27 -19.50
N HIS A 43 15.40 -9.21 -19.23
CA HIS A 43 15.92 -9.34 -17.87
C HIS A 43 15.46 -8.19 -16.97
N GLU A 44 15.47 -6.96 -17.49
CA GLU A 44 14.96 -5.80 -16.75
C GLU A 44 13.45 -5.90 -16.48
N ALA A 45 12.66 -6.29 -17.48
CA ALA A 45 11.23 -6.48 -17.33
C ALA A 45 10.90 -7.60 -16.30
N LYS A 46 11.62 -8.71 -16.34
CA LYS A 46 11.50 -9.79 -15.37
C LYS A 46 11.79 -9.31 -13.96
N ARG A 47 12.90 -8.60 -13.76
CA ARG A 47 13.27 -8.04 -12.46
C ARG A 47 12.19 -7.10 -11.91
N ARG A 48 11.66 -6.20 -12.75
CA ARG A 48 10.56 -5.31 -12.34
C ARG A 48 9.31 -6.07 -11.91
N LEU A 49 8.93 -7.09 -12.68
CA LEU A 49 7.78 -7.94 -12.32
C LEU A 49 8.00 -8.67 -11.00
N GLU A 50 9.20 -9.13 -10.72
CA GLU A 50 9.53 -9.83 -9.48
C GLU A 50 9.40 -8.91 -8.27
N VAL A 51 9.90 -7.68 -8.36
CA VAL A 51 9.73 -6.66 -7.32
C VAL A 51 8.26 -6.32 -7.10
N LEU A 52 7.49 -6.08 -8.17
CA LEU A 52 6.06 -5.78 -8.05
C LEU A 52 5.27 -6.94 -7.46
N TYR A 53 5.63 -8.17 -7.81
CA TYR A 53 5.03 -9.37 -7.21
C TYR A 53 5.30 -9.44 -5.71
N GLN A 54 6.55 -9.24 -5.25
CA GLN A 54 6.89 -9.20 -3.83
C GLN A 54 6.15 -8.08 -3.08
N CYS A 55 6.08 -6.89 -3.65
CA CYS A 55 5.29 -5.78 -3.09
C CYS A 55 3.79 -6.14 -2.99
N SER A 56 3.24 -6.78 -4.01
CA SER A 56 1.85 -7.26 -4.01
C SER A 56 1.60 -8.30 -2.92
N GLN A 57 2.53 -9.22 -2.73
CA GLN A 57 2.44 -10.22 -1.65
C GLN A 57 2.46 -9.56 -0.27
N ALA A 58 3.29 -8.53 -0.07
CA ALA A 58 3.34 -7.78 1.18
C ALA A 58 2.01 -7.08 1.52
N LEU A 59 1.22 -6.70 0.50
CA LEU A 59 -0.11 -6.11 0.68
C LEU A 59 -1.24 -7.15 0.76
N ASN A 60 -0.97 -8.41 0.41
CA ASN A 60 -1.98 -9.47 0.42
C ASN A 60 -2.10 -10.12 1.82
N THR A 61 -2.30 -9.29 2.83
CA THR A 61 -2.47 -9.69 4.22
C THR A 61 -3.87 -9.33 4.69
N SER A 62 -4.36 -10.03 5.72
CA SER A 62 -5.66 -9.76 6.33
C SER A 62 -5.73 -8.37 6.98
N GLN A 63 -4.58 -7.80 7.30
CA GLN A 63 -4.47 -6.50 7.95
C GLN A 63 -3.29 -5.74 7.33
N ILE A 64 -3.59 -4.64 6.65
CA ILE A 64 -2.56 -3.76 6.08
C ILE A 64 -2.17 -2.75 7.15
N ASP A 65 -0.93 -2.82 7.63
CA ASP A 65 -0.38 -1.98 8.67
C ASP A 65 0.93 -1.28 8.24
N VAL A 66 1.53 -0.54 9.16
CA VAL A 66 2.80 0.17 8.96
C VAL A 66 3.96 -0.80 8.59
N HIS A 67 3.92 -2.03 9.10
CA HIS A 67 4.95 -3.03 8.82
C HIS A 67 4.91 -3.49 7.36
N CYS A 68 3.72 -3.64 6.78
CA CYS A 68 3.55 -3.96 5.36
C CYS A 68 4.19 -2.88 4.48
N PHE A 69 3.95 -1.62 4.77
CA PHE A 69 4.52 -0.50 4.01
C PHE A 69 6.04 -0.42 4.16
N ARG A 70 6.56 -0.61 5.38
CA ARG A 70 8.00 -0.67 5.60
C ARG A 70 8.66 -1.79 4.81
N HIS A 71 8.06 -2.96 4.80
CA HIS A 71 8.57 -4.10 4.05
C HIS A 71 8.61 -3.82 2.54
N ILE A 72 7.60 -3.14 2.00
CA ILE A 72 7.60 -2.70 0.59
C ILE A 72 8.77 -1.74 0.31
N LEU A 73 9.00 -0.74 1.18
CA LEU A 73 10.12 0.17 1.02
C LEU A 73 11.46 -0.55 1.05
N GLN A 74 11.63 -1.56 1.92
CA GLN A 74 12.82 -2.40 1.96
C GLN A 74 13.02 -3.19 0.67
N ILE A 75 11.98 -3.85 0.17
CA ILE A 75 12.03 -4.58 -1.11
C ILE A 75 12.48 -3.65 -2.24
N VAL A 76 11.89 -2.46 -2.34
CA VAL A 76 12.21 -1.49 -3.39
C VAL A 76 13.63 -0.99 -3.24
N ARG A 77 14.06 -0.61 -2.03
CA ARG A 77 15.42 -0.14 -1.76
C ARG A 77 16.47 -1.17 -2.16
N ASP A 78 16.29 -2.40 -1.74
CA ASP A 78 17.26 -3.47 -1.95
C ASP A 78 17.37 -3.88 -3.42
N ASN A 79 16.28 -3.74 -4.19
CA ASN A 79 16.26 -4.08 -5.61
C ASN A 79 16.72 -2.93 -6.51
N GLU A 80 16.43 -1.68 -6.17
CA GLU A 80 16.76 -0.50 -6.97
C GLU A 80 18.03 0.21 -6.51
N ALA A 81 18.70 -0.32 -5.48
CA ALA A 81 19.87 0.31 -4.86
C ALA A 81 19.62 1.79 -4.49
N ALA A 82 18.39 2.11 -4.08
CA ALA A 82 18.05 3.43 -3.63
C ALA A 82 18.74 3.72 -2.30
N GLU A 83 19.37 4.89 -2.18
CA GLU A 83 20.07 5.27 -0.95
C GLU A 83 19.08 5.63 0.15
N TYR A 84 17.96 6.24 -0.25
CA TYR A 84 16.91 6.66 0.66
C TYR A 84 15.52 6.53 0.03
N LEU A 85 14.59 6.03 0.82
CA LEU A 85 13.16 5.96 0.50
C LEU A 85 12.36 6.39 1.73
N GLU A 86 11.37 7.25 1.54
CA GLU A 86 10.47 7.69 2.59
C GLU A 86 9.04 7.74 2.06
N LEU A 87 8.13 7.11 2.78
CA LEU A 87 6.70 7.23 2.57
C LEU A 87 6.13 8.17 3.64
N ASN A 88 5.59 9.29 3.20
CA ASN A 88 4.97 10.30 4.05
C ASN A 88 3.45 10.29 3.84
N VAL A 89 2.69 10.02 4.90
CA VAL A 89 1.22 9.95 4.87
C VAL A 89 0.65 11.08 5.71
N GLY A 90 0.69 12.28 5.16
CA GLY A 90 0.21 13.51 5.79
C GLY A 90 0.87 13.76 7.15
N GLU A 91 0.10 14.26 8.11
CA GLU A 91 0.58 14.49 9.47
C GLU A 91 0.60 13.21 10.33
N ASN A 92 0.03 12.09 9.81
CA ASN A 92 -0.26 10.92 10.61
C ASN A 92 0.95 10.03 10.87
N TRP A 93 1.78 9.79 9.87
CA TRP A 93 2.96 8.95 10.03
C TRP A 93 3.91 9.03 8.83
N ARG A 94 5.15 8.73 9.12
CA ARG A 94 6.27 8.70 8.18
C ARG A 94 7.06 7.42 8.37
N ILE A 95 7.39 6.75 7.27
CA ILE A 95 8.27 5.58 7.26
C ILE A 95 9.44 5.89 6.36
N SER A 96 10.66 5.67 6.82
CA SER A 96 11.86 5.85 6.02
C SER A 96 12.76 4.61 6.10
N GLU A 97 13.46 4.34 5.01
CA GLU A 97 14.49 3.30 4.88
C GLU A 97 15.71 3.89 4.19
N GLY A 98 16.89 3.62 4.77
CA GLY A 98 18.15 4.22 4.35
C GLY A 98 18.47 5.51 5.09
N GLN A 99 19.48 6.24 4.60
CA GLN A 99 19.87 7.54 5.14
C GLN A 99 19.83 8.59 4.03
N PRO A 100 19.20 9.76 4.27
CA PRO A 100 19.16 10.81 3.28
C PRO A 100 20.56 11.38 3.02
N ASN A 101 20.89 11.53 1.74
CA ASN A 101 22.16 12.11 1.30
C ASN A 101 21.91 13.58 0.91
N PRO A 102 22.51 14.57 1.62
CA PRO A 102 22.31 15.98 1.30
C PRO A 102 22.81 16.40 -0.09
N GLU A 103 23.72 15.62 -0.68
CA GLU A 103 24.29 15.92 -1.99
C GLU A 103 23.41 15.45 -3.16
N LEU A 104 22.43 14.58 -2.90
CA LEU A 104 21.54 14.06 -3.91
C LEU A 104 20.19 14.80 -3.92
N PRO A 105 19.63 15.06 -5.10
CA PRO A 105 18.31 15.66 -5.18
C PRO A 105 17.23 14.71 -4.65
N MET A 106 16.34 15.24 -3.81
CA MET A 106 15.15 14.52 -3.38
C MET A 106 14.11 14.55 -4.49
N GLN A 107 13.67 13.39 -4.92
CA GLN A 107 12.57 13.24 -5.85
C GLN A 107 11.30 12.89 -5.08
N ILE A 108 10.18 13.45 -5.50
CA ILE A 108 8.88 13.30 -4.82
C ILE A 108 7.87 12.77 -5.82
N LEU A 109 7.19 11.71 -5.44
CA LEU A 109 6.14 11.06 -6.21
C LEU A 109 4.85 11.04 -5.40
N PRO A 110 3.73 11.56 -5.90
CA PRO A 110 2.47 11.47 -5.18
C PRO A 110 1.97 10.03 -5.15
N VAL A 111 1.52 9.61 -3.97
CA VAL A 111 0.91 8.30 -3.76
C VAL A 111 -0.60 8.46 -3.88
N THR A 112 -1.13 8.06 -5.04
CA THR A 112 -2.54 8.29 -5.38
C THR A 112 -3.32 7.01 -5.56
N MET A 113 -4.60 7.06 -5.25
CA MET A 113 -5.59 6.06 -5.65
C MET A 113 -6.77 6.79 -6.31
N GLN A 114 -7.04 6.45 -7.57
CA GLN A 114 -7.94 7.22 -8.42
C GLN A 114 -7.46 8.68 -8.52
N GLU A 115 -8.23 9.66 -8.09
CA GLU A 115 -7.85 11.08 -8.12
C GLU A 115 -7.45 11.63 -6.73
N THR A 116 -7.44 10.77 -5.70
CA THR A 116 -7.15 11.18 -4.33
C THR A 116 -5.70 10.91 -3.97
N VAL A 117 -5.01 11.91 -3.41
CA VAL A 117 -3.65 11.79 -2.89
C VAL A 117 -3.72 11.29 -1.44
N TYR A 118 -3.06 10.17 -1.17
CA TYR A 118 -2.98 9.55 0.16
C TYR A 118 -1.67 9.83 0.87
N GLY A 119 -0.65 10.22 0.14
CA GLY A 119 0.67 10.51 0.67
C GLY A 119 1.68 10.83 -0.42
N GLU A 120 2.95 10.88 -0.04
CA GLU A 120 4.07 11.16 -0.94
C GLU A 120 5.19 10.14 -0.71
N LEU A 121 5.75 9.63 -1.81
CA LEU A 121 6.94 8.82 -1.80
C LEU A 121 8.14 9.70 -2.15
N HIS A 122 9.04 9.89 -1.20
CA HIS A 122 10.29 10.63 -1.38
C HIS A 122 11.41 9.62 -1.59
N TRP A 123 12.31 9.88 -2.52
CA TRP A 123 13.41 8.98 -2.81
C TRP A 123 14.64 9.68 -3.33
N GLN A 124 15.80 9.06 -3.07
CA GLN A 124 17.11 9.49 -3.56
C GLN A 124 17.85 8.29 -4.14
N ASN A 125 18.44 8.50 -5.32
CA ASN A 125 19.30 7.52 -5.98
C ASN A 125 20.46 8.24 -6.66
N SER A 126 21.66 7.70 -6.54
CA SER A 126 22.85 8.18 -7.26
C SER A 126 22.83 7.83 -8.75
N HIS A 127 22.08 6.82 -9.17
CA HIS A 127 21.94 6.37 -10.55
C HIS A 127 20.62 6.85 -11.14
N VAL A 128 20.68 7.93 -11.92
CA VAL A 128 19.53 8.48 -12.62
C VAL A 128 19.20 7.58 -13.81
N SER A 129 18.10 6.84 -13.84
CA SER A 129 17.28 6.64 -15.04
C SER A 129 16.42 5.38 -15.19
N SER A 130 16.65 4.29 -14.48
CA SER A 130 15.84 3.07 -14.73
C SER A 130 14.72 2.84 -13.74
N SER A 131 14.75 3.51 -12.59
CA SER A 131 13.85 3.24 -11.45
C SER A 131 12.47 3.91 -11.55
N GLU A 132 12.33 4.97 -12.32
CA GLU A 132 11.10 5.78 -12.37
C GLU A 132 9.82 4.99 -12.74
N PRO A 133 9.81 4.11 -13.76
CA PRO A 133 8.62 3.32 -14.09
C PRO A 133 8.24 2.31 -12.99
N LEU A 134 9.23 1.76 -12.29
CA LEU A 134 8.98 0.87 -11.15
C LEU A 134 8.39 1.66 -9.99
N LEU A 135 8.98 2.79 -9.63
CA LEU A 135 8.52 3.65 -8.55
C LEU A 135 7.10 4.18 -8.79
N ASN A 136 6.74 4.51 -10.01
CA ASN A 136 5.36 4.85 -10.38
C ASN A 136 4.38 3.71 -10.11
N SER A 137 4.76 2.48 -10.45
CA SER A 137 3.94 1.29 -10.18
C SER A 137 3.84 1.00 -8.69
N VAL A 138 4.94 1.13 -7.95
CA VAL A 138 4.98 0.97 -6.49
C VAL A 138 4.15 2.07 -5.81
N SER A 139 4.24 3.32 -6.24
CA SER A 139 3.42 4.42 -5.74
C SER A 139 1.92 4.13 -5.89
N SER A 140 1.50 3.63 -7.05
CA SER A 140 0.11 3.22 -7.27
C SER A 140 -0.31 2.06 -6.36
N MET A 141 0.58 1.10 -6.09
CA MET A 141 0.32 0.00 -5.16
C MET A 141 0.23 0.49 -3.71
N LEU A 142 1.12 1.39 -3.30
CA LEU A 142 1.08 2.04 -1.99
C LEU A 142 -0.21 2.83 -1.81
N GLY A 143 -0.64 3.59 -2.82
CA GLY A 143 -1.91 4.33 -2.80
C GLY A 143 -3.11 3.42 -2.57
N ARG A 144 -3.15 2.28 -3.25
CA ARG A 144 -4.17 1.25 -3.03
C ARG A 144 -4.11 0.68 -1.62
N GLY A 145 -2.91 0.36 -1.13
CA GLY A 145 -2.71 -0.14 0.24
C GLY A 145 -3.17 0.87 1.30
N LEU A 146 -2.84 2.15 1.13
CA LEU A 146 -3.26 3.23 2.04
C LEU A 146 -4.78 3.41 2.03
N TYR A 147 -5.41 3.38 0.85
CA TYR A 147 -6.87 3.41 0.74
C TYR A 147 -7.53 2.27 1.52
N PHE A 148 -7.08 1.03 1.33
CA PHE A 148 -7.62 -0.12 2.06
C PHE A 148 -7.36 -0.03 3.57
N ASN A 149 -6.17 0.40 4.01
CA ASN A 149 -5.87 0.63 5.42
C ASN A 149 -6.82 1.64 6.05
N GLN A 150 -7.08 2.76 5.37
CA GLN A 150 -8.00 3.79 5.84
C GLN A 150 -9.45 3.29 5.88
N ALA A 151 -9.89 2.60 4.83
CA ALA A 151 -11.23 2.01 4.76
C ALA A 151 -11.45 0.97 5.88
N GLN A 152 -10.46 0.12 6.13
CA GLN A 152 -10.50 -0.87 7.21
C GLN A 152 -10.60 -0.22 8.60
N LYS A 153 -9.80 0.82 8.86
CA LYS A 153 -9.88 1.59 10.12
C LYS A 153 -11.25 2.24 10.30
N HIS A 154 -11.77 2.84 9.25
CA HIS A 154 -13.10 3.46 9.30
C HIS A 154 -14.20 2.43 9.58
N PHE A 155 -14.16 1.27 8.94
CA PHE A 155 -15.09 0.18 9.18
C PHE A 155 -15.02 -0.33 10.62
N GLN A 156 -13.81 -0.51 11.18
CA GLN A 156 -13.64 -0.89 12.58
C GLN A 156 -14.23 0.15 13.55
N GLN A 157 -14.06 1.44 13.25
CA GLN A 157 -14.66 2.51 14.07
C GLN A 157 -16.19 2.46 14.03
N LEU A 158 -16.79 2.23 12.86
CA LEU A 158 -18.25 2.08 12.74
C LEU A 158 -18.78 0.89 13.54
N LEU A 159 -18.11 -0.26 13.49
CA LEU A 159 -18.49 -1.44 14.29
C LEU A 159 -18.43 -1.14 15.77
N LEU A 160 -17.39 -0.49 16.26
CA LEU A 160 -17.26 -0.10 17.67
C LEU A 160 -18.35 0.90 18.10
N MET A 161 -18.74 1.83 17.22
CA MET A 161 -19.84 2.76 17.49
C MET A 161 -21.19 2.03 17.57
N GLU A 162 -21.45 1.09 16.69
CA GLU A 162 -22.66 0.27 16.68
C GLU A 162 -22.75 -0.61 17.94
N GLU A 163 -21.65 -1.25 18.32
CA GLU A 163 -21.58 -2.04 19.57
C GLU A 163 -21.87 -1.18 20.80
N ARG A 164 -21.22 -0.01 20.90
CA ARG A 164 -21.48 0.94 22.00
C ARG A 164 -22.95 1.38 22.05
N ALA A 165 -23.55 1.68 20.90
CA ALA A 165 -24.96 2.06 20.83
C ALA A 165 -25.89 0.93 21.24
N THR A 166 -25.54 -0.30 20.94
CA THR A 166 -26.30 -1.49 21.35
C THR A 166 -26.22 -1.72 22.84
N ILE A 167 -25.00 -1.69 23.41
CA ILE A 167 -24.78 -1.80 24.87
C ILE A 167 -25.52 -0.68 25.60
N ALA A 168 -25.47 0.56 25.12
CA ALA A 168 -26.17 1.67 25.76
C ALA A 168 -27.69 1.48 25.78
N ARG A 169 -28.28 0.93 24.72
CA ARG A 169 -29.71 0.59 24.67
C ARG A 169 -30.08 -0.53 25.67
N GLU A 170 -29.30 -1.62 25.68
CA GLU A 170 -29.51 -2.74 26.60
C GLU A 170 -29.41 -2.30 28.09
N LEU A 171 -28.41 -1.46 28.40
CA LEU A 171 -28.26 -0.88 29.73
C LEU A 171 -29.44 0.02 30.08
N HIS A 172 -29.90 0.88 29.17
CA HIS A 172 -31.05 1.75 29.38
C HIS A 172 -32.32 0.93 29.67
N ASP A 173 -32.58 -0.10 28.88
CA ASP A 173 -33.74 -0.96 29.02
C ASP A 173 -33.71 -1.76 30.34
N SER A 174 -32.52 -2.27 30.68
CA SER A 174 -32.28 -2.96 31.96
C SER A 174 -32.50 -2.03 33.16
N LEU A 175 -31.94 -0.82 33.11
CA LEU A 175 -32.13 0.19 34.15
C LEU A 175 -33.60 0.62 34.26
N ALA A 176 -34.28 0.83 33.14
CA ALA A 176 -35.71 1.15 33.14
C ALA A 176 -36.56 0.06 33.78
N GLN A 177 -36.26 -1.21 33.52
CA GLN A 177 -36.92 -2.35 34.16
C GLN A 177 -36.69 -2.37 35.66
N VAL A 178 -35.43 -2.23 36.12
CA VAL A 178 -35.08 -2.21 37.53
C VAL A 178 -35.76 -1.05 38.26
N LEU A 179 -35.73 0.14 37.69
CA LEU A 179 -36.39 1.32 38.26
C LEU A 179 -37.91 1.14 38.32
N SER A 180 -38.51 0.57 37.29
CA SER A 180 -39.95 0.25 37.28
C SER A 180 -40.31 -0.77 38.37
N TYR A 181 -39.51 -1.80 38.52
CA TYR A 181 -39.70 -2.79 39.60
C TYR A 181 -39.57 -2.14 40.99
N LEU A 182 -38.51 -1.33 41.20
CA LEU A 182 -38.33 -0.62 42.50
C LEU A 182 -39.50 0.31 42.78
N ARG A 183 -40.02 1.02 41.77
CA ARG A 183 -41.18 1.90 41.90
C ARG A 183 -42.45 1.14 42.35
N ILE A 184 -42.65 -0.06 41.76
CA ILE A 184 -43.76 -0.93 42.17
C ILE A 184 -43.57 -1.37 43.62
N GLN A 185 -42.38 -1.82 44.02
CA GLN A 185 -42.09 -2.27 45.40
C GLN A 185 -42.27 -1.14 46.40
N LEU A 186 -41.82 0.09 46.09
CA LEU A 186 -42.04 1.26 46.92
C LEU A 186 -43.53 1.59 47.08
N THR A 187 -44.30 1.44 46.00
CA THR A 187 -45.76 1.65 46.06
C THR A 187 -46.45 0.63 46.95
N LEU A 188 -46.04 -0.64 46.87
CA LEU A 188 -46.57 -1.68 47.75
C LEU A 188 -46.16 -1.47 49.17
N LEU A 189 -44.92 -1.08 49.45
CA LEU A 189 -44.43 -0.78 50.80
C LEU A 189 -45.19 0.41 51.41
N LYS A 190 -45.42 1.46 50.61
CA LYS A 190 -46.24 2.62 51.07
C LYS A 190 -47.59 2.27 51.47
N ARG A 191 -48.26 1.30 50.83
CA ARG A 191 -49.57 0.79 51.20
C ARG A 191 -49.58 -0.07 52.49
N SER A 192 -48.43 -0.64 52.84
CA SER A 192 -48.27 -1.55 54.00
C SER A 192 -47.86 -0.80 55.28
N ILE A 193 -47.47 0.45 55.19
CA ILE A 193 -47.05 1.27 56.34
C ILE A 193 -48.28 1.90 56.99
N PRO A 194 -48.48 1.76 58.25
CA PRO A 194 -49.57 2.41 58.97
C PRO A 194 -49.48 3.92 58.97
N GLU A 195 -50.59 4.65 58.90
CA GLU A 195 -50.61 6.11 58.79
C GLU A 195 -49.99 6.82 60.00
N ASP A 196 -49.92 6.17 61.19
CA ASP A 196 -49.31 6.73 62.39
C ASP A 196 -47.76 6.80 62.39
N ASN A 197 -47.07 6.26 61.38
CA ASN A 197 -45.62 6.27 61.35
C ASN A 197 -45.06 7.44 60.50
N ALA A 198 -45.04 8.64 61.10
CA ALA A 198 -44.61 9.89 60.44
C ALA A 198 -43.17 9.82 59.92
N THR A 199 -42.26 9.10 60.60
CA THR A 199 -40.84 8.96 60.13
C THR A 199 -40.76 8.11 58.90
N ALA A 200 -41.51 7.02 58.82
CA ALA A 200 -41.50 6.18 57.61
C ALA A 200 -42.12 6.89 56.39
N GLN A 201 -43.15 7.71 56.63
CA GLN A 201 -43.75 8.50 55.54
C GLN A 201 -42.85 9.61 55.01
N SER A 202 -42.06 10.26 55.89
CA SER A 202 -41.06 11.26 55.44
C SER A 202 -39.99 10.64 54.56
N ILE A 203 -39.41 9.50 54.94
CA ILE A 203 -38.40 8.77 54.17
C ILE A 203 -38.96 8.34 52.80
N MET A 204 -40.21 7.87 52.77
CA MET A 204 -40.85 7.46 51.50
C MET A 204 -41.20 8.60 50.58
N ALA A 205 -41.43 9.81 51.11
CA ALA A 205 -41.62 11.00 50.30
C ALA A 205 -40.33 11.42 49.56
N ASP A 206 -39.17 11.30 50.22
CA ASP A 206 -37.86 11.60 49.63
C ASP A 206 -37.49 10.64 48.51
N PHE A 207 -37.89 9.37 48.59
CA PHE A 207 -37.70 8.37 47.51
C PHE A 207 -38.67 8.53 46.33
N SER A 208 -39.64 9.41 46.40
CA SER A 208 -40.68 9.58 45.38
C SER A 208 -40.47 10.80 44.50
N GLN A 209 -39.42 11.61 44.77
CA GLN A 209 -38.95 12.69 43.93
C GLN A 209 -37.90 12.19 42.91
#